data_9a160976c69906e4d9ca8fa763132904
#
_entry.id   9a160976c69906e4d9ca8fa763132904
#
_cell.length_a   1.000
_cell.length_b   1.000
_cell.length_c   1.000
_cell.angle_alpha   90.00
_cell.angle_beta   90.00
_cell.angle_gamma   90.00
#
_symmetry.space_group_name_H-M   'P 1'
#
loop_
_entity.id
_entity.type
_entity.pdbx_description
1 polymer ?
#
loop_
_entity_poly.entity_id
_entity_poly.type
_entity_poly.pdbx_seq_one_letter_code
_entity_poly.pdbx_strand_id
1 'polypeptide(L)'
;MVTTVQNGVAMQVHGNPLHPHTNGALCTKVSRYTERSYHPERLMHPLKRVGPKGSGQFARVGWDEALADIARRLQAIINRGPQAAQAIAPYSYAGTMGLVQGESMAARFFHRIGASL
;
A
#
# COMPACT_ATOMS: atom_id res chain seq x y z
N MET A 1 -13.54 4.62 15.62
CA MET A 1 -12.41 5.32 16.26
C MET A 1 -12.67 6.81 16.23
N VAL A 2 -12.07 7.54 17.15
CA VAL A 2 -12.11 9.00 17.26
C VAL A 2 -10.68 9.52 17.15
N THR A 3 -10.49 10.60 16.41
CA THR A 3 -9.18 11.24 16.23
C THR A 3 -9.27 12.67 16.76
N THR A 4 -8.39 13.01 17.68
CA THR A 4 -8.23 14.38 18.17
C THR A 4 -7.27 15.12 17.26
N VAL A 5 -7.73 16.23 16.69
CA VAL A 5 -6.94 17.06 15.76
C VAL A 5 -6.72 18.43 16.38
N GLN A 6 -5.48 18.91 16.36
CA GLN A 6 -5.10 20.25 16.79
C GLN A 6 -4.26 20.92 15.71
N ASN A 7 -4.67 22.07 15.24
CA ASN A 7 -3.99 22.83 14.19
C ASN A 7 -3.71 22.00 12.92
N GLY A 8 -4.66 21.13 12.51
CA GLY A 8 -4.53 20.26 11.34
C GLY A 8 -3.68 18.99 11.58
N VAL A 9 -3.14 18.80 12.78
CA VAL A 9 -2.33 17.63 13.13
C VAL A 9 -3.14 16.65 13.98
N ALA A 10 -3.16 15.39 13.63
CA ALA A 10 -3.79 14.33 14.42
C ALA A 10 -2.91 14.00 15.63
N MET A 11 -3.34 14.42 16.81
CA MET A 11 -2.58 14.27 18.06
C MET A 11 -2.79 12.90 18.71
N GLN A 12 -4.00 12.38 18.63
CA GLN A 12 -4.36 11.14 19.31
C GLN A 12 -5.43 10.37 18.54
N VAL A 13 -5.36 9.06 18.63
CA VAL A 13 -6.40 8.14 18.14
C VAL A 13 -6.86 7.27 19.30
N HIS A 14 -8.18 7.19 19.51
CA HIS A 14 -8.77 6.33 20.54
C HIS A 14 -10.07 5.68 20.05
N GLY A 15 -10.55 4.69 20.76
CA GLY A 15 -11.81 4.03 20.47
C GLY A 15 -13.00 4.97 20.74
N ASN A 16 -14.08 4.77 20.01
CA ASN A 16 -15.33 5.47 20.28
C ASN A 16 -16.11 4.72 21.39
N PRO A 17 -16.27 5.30 22.60
CA PRO A 17 -17.00 4.64 23.69
C PRO A 17 -18.47 4.40 23.36
N LEU A 18 -19.03 5.13 22.40
CA LEU A 18 -20.43 4.95 21.94
C LEU A 18 -20.57 3.86 20.87
N HIS A 19 -19.49 3.22 20.47
CA HIS A 19 -19.57 2.16 19.46
C HIS A 19 -20.11 0.86 20.07
N PRO A 20 -21.22 0.30 19.58
CA PRO A 20 -21.98 -0.77 20.26
C PRO A 20 -21.19 -2.07 20.44
N HIS A 21 -20.27 -2.39 19.53
CA HIS A 21 -19.50 -3.63 19.61
C HIS A 21 -18.18 -3.47 20.38
N THR A 22 -17.50 -2.34 20.22
CA THR A 22 -16.14 -2.19 20.73
C THR A 22 -16.08 -1.43 22.06
N ASN A 23 -17.15 -0.70 22.42
CA ASN A 23 -17.25 0.07 23.68
C ASN A 23 -15.98 0.89 23.99
N GLY A 24 -15.39 1.51 22.98
CA GLY A 24 -14.16 2.27 23.11
C GLY A 24 -12.87 1.47 23.02
N ALA A 25 -12.93 0.15 22.85
CA ALA A 25 -11.73 -0.65 22.61
C ALA A 25 -11.13 -0.33 21.23
N LEU A 26 -9.81 -0.27 21.18
CA LEU A 26 -9.03 -0.08 19.98
C LEU A 26 -7.80 -0.99 20.03
N CYS A 27 -7.47 -1.63 18.92
CA CYS A 27 -6.31 -2.51 18.88
C CYS A 27 -5.01 -1.69 19.02
N THR A 28 -4.01 -2.29 19.61
CA THR A 28 -2.71 -1.67 19.91
C THR A 28 -2.05 -1.04 18.67
N LYS A 29 -2.22 -1.65 17.50
CA LYS A 29 -1.68 -1.12 16.25
C LYS A 29 -2.32 0.20 15.84
N VAL A 30 -3.64 0.28 15.94
CA VAL A 30 -4.41 1.45 15.50
C VAL A 30 -4.30 2.60 16.51
N SER A 31 -4.23 2.32 17.81
CA SER A 31 -4.04 3.35 18.84
C SER A 31 -2.74 4.15 18.66
N ARG A 32 -1.75 3.58 17.96
CA ARG A 32 -0.44 4.20 17.68
C ARG A 32 -0.31 4.73 16.24
N TYR A 33 -1.40 4.93 15.52
CA TYR A 33 -1.34 5.39 14.12
C TYR A 33 -0.74 6.79 13.96
N THR A 34 -0.85 7.66 14.95
CA THR A 34 -0.22 8.99 14.91
C THR A 34 1.31 8.87 14.89
N GLU A 35 1.89 7.97 15.69
CA GLU A 35 3.34 7.70 15.70
C GLU A 35 3.82 7.24 14.31
N ARG A 36 3.08 6.35 13.68
CA ARG A 36 3.38 5.89 12.32
C ARG A 36 3.19 6.97 11.27
N SER A 37 2.12 7.76 11.38
CA SER A 37 1.78 8.78 10.38
C SER A 37 2.79 9.92 10.35
N TYR A 38 3.36 10.25 11.50
CA TYR A 38 4.32 11.34 11.65
C TYR A 38 5.75 10.86 11.95
N HIS A 39 6.03 9.57 11.71
CA HIS A 39 7.37 9.04 11.92
C HIS A 39 8.38 9.74 10.99
N PRO A 40 9.55 10.19 11.49
CA PRO A 40 10.53 10.90 10.69
C PRO A 40 11.07 10.09 9.51
N GLU A 41 11.14 8.78 9.64
CA GLU A 41 11.56 7.88 8.56
C GLU A 41 10.42 7.42 7.65
N ARG A 42 9.22 7.99 7.78
CA ARG A 42 8.11 7.64 6.90
C ARG A 42 8.46 7.96 5.45
N LEU A 43 8.30 6.97 4.57
CA LEU A 43 8.51 7.16 3.14
C LEU A 43 7.39 8.04 2.56
N MET A 44 7.76 9.25 2.14
CA MET A 44 6.85 10.22 1.54
C MET A 44 6.89 10.23 0.00
N HIS A 45 7.82 9.48 -0.58
CA HIS A 45 8.04 9.39 -2.02
C HIS A 45 8.39 7.96 -2.41
N PRO A 46 8.12 7.54 -3.65
CA PRO A 46 8.60 6.26 -4.16
C PRO A 46 10.12 6.17 -4.12
N LEU A 47 10.62 4.99 -3.82
CA LEU A 47 12.04 4.67 -3.82
C LEU A 47 12.34 3.60 -4.86
N LYS A 48 13.30 3.87 -5.73
CA LYS A 48 13.81 2.93 -6.71
C LYS A 48 15.14 2.36 -6.25
N ARG A 49 15.26 1.04 -6.21
CA ARG A 49 16.53 0.39 -5.89
C ARG A 49 17.55 0.66 -6.99
N VAL A 50 18.70 1.18 -6.61
CA VAL A 50 19.82 1.51 -7.51
C VAL A 50 21.05 0.62 -7.30
N GLY A 51 21.13 -0.09 -6.18
CA GLY A 51 22.20 -1.02 -5.87
C GLY A 51 21.81 -2.50 -6.06
N PRO A 52 22.74 -3.42 -5.81
CA PRO A 52 22.48 -4.85 -5.79
C PRO A 52 21.35 -5.22 -4.82
N LYS A 53 20.70 -6.36 -5.05
CA LYS A 53 19.67 -6.87 -4.15
C LYS A 53 20.27 -7.08 -2.75
N GLY A 54 19.62 -6.55 -1.74
CA GLY A 54 20.06 -6.62 -0.34
C GLY A 54 20.99 -5.50 0.11
N SER A 55 21.49 -4.62 -0.80
CA SER A 55 22.41 -3.53 -0.42
C SER A 55 21.74 -2.37 0.32
N GLY A 56 20.42 -2.27 0.32
CA GLY A 56 19.70 -1.14 0.92
C GLY A 56 19.86 0.18 0.17
N GLN A 57 20.44 0.19 -1.03
CA GLN A 57 20.67 1.40 -1.81
C GLN A 57 19.46 1.76 -2.65
N PHE A 58 18.85 2.90 -2.34
CA PHE A 58 17.66 3.41 -3.01
C PHE A 58 17.84 4.87 -3.39
N ALA A 59 17.28 5.26 -4.53
CA ALA A 59 17.13 6.65 -4.95
C ALA A 59 15.65 7.05 -4.89
N ARG A 60 15.39 8.28 -4.48
CA ARG A 60 14.07 8.88 -4.56
C ARG A 60 13.69 9.14 -6.01
N VAL A 61 12.46 8.77 -6.39
CA VAL A 61 11.89 9.04 -7.72
C VAL A 61 10.52 9.68 -7.59
N GLY A 62 10.02 10.27 -8.67
CA GLY A 62 8.64 10.75 -8.76
C GLY A 62 7.66 9.60 -8.99
N TRP A 63 6.37 9.87 -8.75
CA TRP A 63 5.30 8.89 -9.03
C TRP A 63 5.22 8.54 -10.51
N ASP A 64 5.36 9.51 -11.41
CA ASP A 64 5.30 9.27 -12.85
C ASP A 64 6.42 8.33 -13.30
N GLU A 65 7.64 8.55 -12.82
CA GLU A 65 8.76 7.64 -13.11
C GLU A 65 8.52 6.24 -12.55
N ALA A 66 8.05 6.13 -11.31
CA ALA A 66 7.79 4.85 -10.68
C ALA A 66 6.71 4.06 -11.44
N LEU A 67 5.61 4.71 -11.77
CA LEU A 67 4.49 4.09 -12.51
C LEU A 67 4.90 3.71 -13.93
N ALA A 68 5.64 4.57 -14.64
CA ALA A 68 6.13 4.28 -15.97
C ALA A 68 7.09 3.09 -15.99
N ASP A 69 8.01 2.99 -15.01
CA ASP A 69 8.94 1.84 -14.93
C ASP A 69 8.18 0.53 -14.62
N ILE A 70 7.20 0.56 -13.72
CA ILE A 70 6.35 -0.61 -13.41
C ILE A 70 5.55 -1.02 -14.64
N ALA A 71 4.86 -0.08 -15.30
CA ALA A 71 4.05 -0.37 -16.49
C ALA A 71 4.91 -0.96 -17.62
N ARG A 72 6.07 -0.39 -17.88
CA ARG A 72 7.01 -0.89 -18.88
C ARG A 72 7.45 -2.33 -18.60
N ARG A 73 7.74 -2.67 -17.34
CA ARG A 73 8.15 -4.03 -16.93
C ARG A 73 7.01 -5.03 -17.07
N LEU A 74 5.81 -4.68 -16.65
CA LEU A 74 4.63 -5.53 -16.81
C LEU A 74 4.31 -5.75 -18.28
N GLN A 75 4.35 -4.69 -19.09
CA GLN A 75 4.11 -4.78 -20.53
C GLN A 75 5.16 -5.65 -21.23
N ALA A 76 6.43 -5.57 -20.82
CA ALA A 76 7.49 -6.43 -21.37
C ALA A 76 7.26 -7.92 -21.08
N ILE A 77 6.59 -8.26 -19.96
CA ILE A 77 6.19 -9.64 -19.68
C ILE A 77 5.02 -10.03 -20.57
N ILE A 78 3.96 -9.21 -20.61
CA ILE A 78 2.73 -9.48 -21.37
C ILE A 78 3.02 -9.66 -22.86
N ASN A 79 3.92 -8.87 -23.42
CA ASN A 79 4.28 -8.93 -24.84
C ASN A 79 5.07 -10.18 -25.27
N ARG A 80 5.43 -11.07 -24.34
CA ARG A 80 6.15 -12.32 -24.68
C ARG A 80 5.27 -13.36 -25.36
N GLY A 81 3.94 -13.22 -25.30
CA GLY A 81 3.01 -14.12 -25.97
C GLY A 81 1.62 -14.18 -25.32
N PRO A 82 0.68 -14.91 -25.91
CA PRO A 82 -0.73 -14.88 -25.52
C PRO A 82 -1.02 -15.26 -24.07
N GLN A 83 -0.17 -16.08 -23.45
CA GLN A 83 -0.34 -16.52 -22.06
C GLN A 83 0.75 -15.97 -21.12
N ALA A 84 1.61 -15.10 -21.63
CA ALA A 84 2.76 -14.62 -20.86
C ALA A 84 2.37 -13.79 -19.62
N ALA A 85 1.21 -13.16 -19.62
CA ALA A 85 0.67 -12.45 -18.46
C ALA A 85 0.50 -13.35 -17.23
N GLN A 86 0.31 -14.67 -17.41
CA GLN A 86 0.21 -15.64 -16.31
C GLN A 86 1.53 -15.79 -15.53
N ALA A 87 2.66 -15.31 -16.05
CA ALA A 87 3.90 -15.23 -15.30
C ALA A 87 3.88 -14.11 -14.23
N ILE A 88 2.86 -13.26 -14.24
CA ILE A 88 2.61 -12.25 -13.20
C ILE A 88 1.72 -12.90 -12.14
N ALA A 89 2.29 -13.24 -11.00
CA ALA A 89 1.58 -13.87 -9.90
C ALA A 89 1.44 -12.86 -8.74
N PRO A 90 0.25 -12.28 -8.52
CA PRO A 90 0.04 -11.42 -7.37
C PRO A 90 0.07 -12.25 -6.08
N TYR A 91 0.89 -11.81 -5.12
CA TYR A 91 0.88 -12.35 -3.78
C TYR A 91 0.06 -11.41 -2.89
N SER A 92 -1.18 -11.78 -2.68
CA SER A 92 -2.16 -10.98 -1.95
C SER A 92 -2.68 -11.74 -0.75
N TYR A 93 -2.76 -11.08 0.38
CA TYR A 93 -3.47 -11.55 1.57
C TYR A 93 -3.83 -10.34 2.44
N ALA A 94 -4.07 -10.56 3.72
CA ALA A 94 -4.53 -9.56 4.66
C ALA A 94 -3.74 -8.24 4.64
N GLY A 95 -4.43 -7.17 4.85
CA GLY A 95 -3.92 -5.81 4.95
C GLY A 95 -5.06 -4.86 5.22
N THR A 96 -4.95 -3.63 4.78
CA THR A 96 -6.05 -2.68 4.81
C THR A 96 -7.06 -3.07 3.73
N MET A 97 -8.07 -3.82 4.12
CA MET A 97 -9.14 -4.27 3.23
C MET A 97 -10.20 -3.18 3.11
N GLY A 98 -10.58 -2.85 1.90
CA GLY A 98 -11.60 -1.85 1.61
C GLY A 98 -11.87 -1.76 0.12
N LEU A 99 -12.92 -1.01 -0.26
CA LEU A 99 -13.39 -0.93 -1.65
C LEU A 99 -12.32 -0.45 -2.65
N VAL A 100 -11.37 0.37 -2.21
CA VAL A 100 -10.34 0.95 -3.09
C VAL A 100 -8.92 0.61 -2.68
N GLN A 101 -8.71 -0.05 -1.54
CA GLN A 101 -7.38 -0.26 -0.96
C GLN A 101 -6.86 -1.67 -1.16
N GLY A 102 -7.71 -2.65 -0.97
CA GLY A 102 -7.35 -4.04 -0.98
C GLY A 102 -8.06 -4.81 -2.09
N GLU A 103 -8.55 -5.93 -1.79
CA GLU A 103 -8.96 -7.03 -2.65
C GLU A 103 -9.79 -6.65 -3.89
N SER A 104 -10.72 -5.69 -3.81
CA SER A 104 -11.60 -5.41 -4.95
C SER A 104 -10.87 -4.77 -6.13
N MET A 105 -10.10 -3.71 -5.92
CA MET A 105 -9.40 -3.03 -7.02
C MET A 105 -8.14 -3.75 -7.45
N ALA A 106 -7.42 -4.37 -6.53
CA ALA A 106 -6.25 -5.18 -6.85
C ALA A 106 -6.62 -6.36 -7.75
N ALA A 107 -7.65 -7.14 -7.38
CA ALA A 107 -8.13 -8.25 -8.18
C ALA A 107 -8.57 -7.79 -9.59
N ARG A 108 -9.32 -6.69 -9.67
CA ARG A 108 -9.75 -6.11 -10.96
C ARG A 108 -8.56 -5.77 -11.87
N PHE A 109 -7.50 -5.19 -11.32
CA PHE A 109 -6.29 -4.87 -12.07
C PHE A 109 -5.62 -6.12 -12.62
N PHE A 110 -5.39 -7.13 -11.77
CA PHE A 110 -4.72 -8.37 -12.18
C PHE A 110 -5.55 -9.18 -13.17
N HIS A 111 -6.87 -9.25 -12.99
CA HIS A 111 -7.78 -9.83 -13.99
C HIS A 111 -7.68 -9.10 -15.33
N ARG A 112 -7.66 -7.77 -15.32
CA ARG A 112 -7.62 -6.96 -16.55
C ARG A 112 -6.37 -7.19 -17.37
N ILE A 113 -5.24 -7.45 -16.75
CA ILE A 113 -3.97 -7.74 -17.44
C ILE A 113 -3.74 -9.24 -17.73
N GLY A 114 -4.64 -10.11 -17.28
CA GLY A 114 -4.54 -11.56 -17.52
C GLY A 114 -3.49 -12.26 -16.65
N ALA A 115 -3.18 -11.70 -15.48
CA ALA A 115 -2.26 -12.30 -14.52
C ALA A 115 -2.81 -13.62 -13.94
N SER A 116 -1.94 -14.46 -13.38
CA SER A 116 -2.35 -15.61 -12.57
C SER A 116 -3.04 -15.14 -11.30
N LEU A 117 -4.08 -15.88 -10.88
CA LEU A 117 -4.86 -15.61 -9.67
C LEU A 117 -4.87 -16.85 -8.79
#